data_40970eccb0d5144c4af0a6f27ecaf10c
#
_entry.id   40970eccb0d5144c4af0a6f27ecaf10c
#
_cell.length_a   1.000
_cell.length_b   1.000
_cell.length_c   1.000
_cell.angle_alpha   90.00
_cell.angle_beta   90.00
_cell.angle_gamma   90.00
#
_symmetry.space_group_name_H-M   'P 1'
#
loop_
_entity.id
_entity.type
_entity.pdbx_description
1 polymer ?
#
loop_
_entity_poly.entity_id
_entity_poly.type
_entity_poly.pdbx_seq_one_letter_code
_entity_poly.pdbx_strand_id
1 'polypeptide(L)'
;NVKRGEHFADSSGMLSVNGKRLAIPDIHMPQCKNAAGLYSRPGMDLIDLFIGSEGILGTITGVELWLERKLPSISVIKFLESESIAFDFVEALRKSTEFKPVFIEYVDERGMDLLRKKRKNDTSSINIPDIGEDLRTAVFFDLLLDGMDIPMAAEIIGRIENGLGIEDGKSWCAWEDIETERIRAFRHALPE
;
A
#
# COMPACT_ATOMS: atom_id res chain seq x y z
N ASN A 1 -19.03 -5.93 23.17
CA ASN A 1 -18.21 -4.92 22.50
C ASN A 1 -16.80 -5.00 23.06
N VAL A 2 -15.82 -4.84 22.18
CA VAL A 2 -14.40 -4.68 22.52
C VAL A 2 -13.96 -3.35 21.97
N LYS A 3 -13.36 -2.51 22.81
CA LYS A 3 -12.86 -1.20 22.42
C LYS A 3 -11.35 -1.15 22.62
N ARG A 4 -10.68 -0.40 21.76
CA ARG A 4 -9.24 -0.16 21.91
C ARG A 4 -8.98 0.59 23.19
N GLY A 5 -7.98 0.13 23.94
CA GLY A 5 -7.59 0.73 25.21
C GLY A 5 -8.24 0.13 26.45
N GLU A 6 -9.16 -0.84 26.32
CA GLU A 6 -9.85 -1.43 27.46
C GLU A 6 -9.16 -2.66 28.06
N HIS A 7 -8.50 -3.47 27.22
CA HIS A 7 -7.93 -4.75 27.66
C HIS A 7 -6.56 -4.98 27.00
N PHE A 8 -5.52 -4.92 27.79
CA PHE A 8 -4.15 -5.15 27.33
C PHE A 8 -3.58 -6.46 27.91
N ALA A 9 -2.76 -7.14 27.12
CA ALA A 9 -1.94 -8.22 27.61
C ALA A 9 -0.84 -7.67 28.54
N ASP A 10 -0.66 -8.30 29.69
CA ASP A 10 0.41 -7.96 30.63
C ASP A 10 1.79 -8.44 30.12
N SER A 11 2.85 -8.09 30.85
CA SER A 11 4.22 -8.46 30.49
C SER A 11 4.48 -9.99 30.48
N SER A 12 3.59 -10.78 31.10
CA SER A 12 3.63 -12.25 31.07
C SER A 12 2.81 -12.84 29.91
N GLY A 13 2.25 -12.00 29.04
CA GLY A 13 1.41 -12.44 27.92
C GLY A 13 0.01 -12.89 28.35
N MET A 14 -0.48 -12.43 29.49
CA MET A 14 -1.82 -12.76 29.95
C MET A 14 -2.77 -11.58 29.73
N LEU A 15 -3.87 -11.85 29.08
CA LEU A 15 -4.94 -10.91 28.81
C LEU A 15 -6.13 -11.21 29.73
N SER A 16 -6.63 -10.20 30.45
CA SER A 16 -7.75 -10.37 31.38
C SER A 16 -9.02 -9.75 30.79
N VAL A 17 -10.07 -10.57 30.63
CA VAL A 17 -11.35 -10.15 30.06
C VAL A 17 -12.49 -10.73 30.89
N ASN A 18 -13.34 -9.89 31.45
CA ASN A 18 -14.50 -10.29 32.27
C ASN A 18 -14.13 -11.29 33.38
N GLY A 19 -13.01 -11.08 34.07
CA GLY A 19 -12.51 -11.96 35.13
C GLY A 19 -11.89 -13.29 34.64
N LYS A 20 -11.83 -13.53 33.33
CA LYS A 20 -11.14 -14.69 32.73
C LYS A 20 -9.76 -14.28 32.28
N ARG A 21 -8.77 -15.14 32.49
CA ARG A 21 -7.42 -14.95 32.02
C ARG A 21 -7.18 -15.82 30.77
N LEU A 22 -6.68 -15.18 29.71
CA LEU A 22 -6.36 -15.79 28.44
C LEU A 22 -4.84 -15.66 28.23
N ALA A 23 -4.16 -16.77 28.00
CA ALA A 23 -2.77 -16.73 27.60
C ALA A 23 -2.67 -16.35 26.12
N ILE A 24 -1.90 -15.33 25.82
CA ILE A 24 -1.53 -14.97 24.44
C ILE A 24 -0.40 -15.91 24.02
N PRO A 25 -0.51 -16.62 22.89
CA PRO A 25 0.57 -17.47 22.42
C PRO A 25 1.85 -16.67 22.20
N ASP A 26 2.97 -17.21 22.68
CA ASP A 26 4.29 -16.63 22.42
C ASP A 26 4.73 -17.01 20.99
N ILE A 27 4.37 -16.16 20.04
CA ILE A 27 4.69 -16.31 18.62
C ILE A 27 5.69 -15.22 18.24
N HIS A 28 6.79 -15.65 17.64
CA HIS A 28 7.73 -14.69 17.08
C HIS A 28 7.11 -13.94 15.90
N MET A 29 6.67 -12.71 16.14
CA MET A 29 6.12 -11.85 15.09
C MET A 29 7.24 -11.10 14.38
N PRO A 30 7.28 -11.12 13.03
CA PRO A 30 8.27 -10.38 12.28
C PRO A 30 8.15 -8.87 12.52
N GLN A 31 9.28 -8.16 12.39
CA GLN A 31 9.33 -6.70 12.59
C GLN A 31 8.71 -5.91 11.42
N CYS A 32 8.54 -6.55 10.27
CA CYS A 32 7.88 -5.95 9.11
C CYS A 32 6.36 -6.15 9.15
N LYS A 33 5.64 -5.36 8.33
CA LYS A 33 4.22 -5.56 8.07
C LYS A 33 3.99 -6.98 7.52
N ASN A 34 3.07 -7.70 8.15
CA ASN A 34 2.69 -9.05 7.71
C ASN A 34 1.22 -9.31 8.05
N ALA A 35 0.62 -10.30 7.38
CA ALA A 35 -0.73 -10.79 7.61
C ALA A 35 -0.73 -12.30 7.95
N ALA A 36 0.39 -12.83 8.45
CA ALA A 36 0.55 -14.24 8.77
C ALA A 36 -0.08 -14.57 10.13
N GLY A 37 -1.20 -15.28 10.11
CA GLY A 37 -1.88 -15.78 11.30
C GLY A 37 -2.51 -14.68 12.17
N LEU A 38 -2.87 -15.06 13.40
CA LEU A 38 -3.42 -14.13 14.37
C LEU A 38 -2.31 -13.24 14.96
N TYR A 39 -2.64 -11.97 15.18
CA TYR A 39 -1.70 -11.05 15.81
C TYR A 39 -1.41 -11.43 17.26
N SER A 40 -0.14 -11.53 17.63
CA SER A 40 0.29 -11.88 18.98
C SER A 40 1.57 -11.13 19.34
N ARG A 41 1.48 -10.20 20.29
CA ARG A 41 2.64 -9.45 20.81
C ARG A 41 2.44 -9.13 22.29
N PRO A 42 3.52 -9.05 23.07
CA PRO A 42 3.43 -8.51 24.45
C PRO A 42 2.81 -7.11 24.44
N GLY A 43 1.93 -6.84 25.39
CA GLY A 43 1.26 -5.55 25.49
C GLY A 43 0.18 -5.27 24.43
N MET A 44 -0.18 -6.25 23.59
CA MET A 44 -1.26 -6.11 22.62
C MET A 44 -2.61 -5.82 23.29
N ASP A 45 -3.48 -5.13 22.57
CA ASP A 45 -4.88 -4.94 22.96
C ASP A 45 -5.73 -6.14 22.49
N LEU A 46 -6.79 -6.47 23.24
CA LEU A 46 -7.72 -7.53 22.87
C LEU A 46 -8.28 -7.36 21.45
N ILE A 47 -8.54 -6.13 21.02
CA ILE A 47 -9.09 -5.84 19.69
C ILE A 47 -8.13 -6.31 18.57
N ASP A 48 -6.83 -6.34 18.82
CA ASP A 48 -5.82 -6.74 17.84
C ASP A 48 -5.95 -8.22 17.43
N LEU A 49 -6.53 -9.07 18.31
CA LEU A 49 -6.84 -10.46 17.97
C LEU A 49 -7.91 -10.59 16.88
N PHE A 50 -8.84 -9.64 16.80
CA PHE A 50 -9.95 -9.69 15.83
C PHE A 50 -9.59 -9.05 14.51
N ILE A 51 -8.61 -8.15 14.48
CA ILE A 51 -8.12 -7.52 13.25
C ILE A 51 -7.33 -8.55 12.44
N GLY A 52 -7.79 -8.85 11.23
CA GLY A 52 -7.17 -9.87 10.37
C GLY A 52 -7.47 -11.31 10.78
N SER A 53 -8.44 -11.57 11.68
CA SER A 53 -8.78 -12.93 12.12
C SER A 53 -9.58 -13.74 11.10
N GLU A 54 -10.00 -13.17 9.98
CA GLU A 54 -10.71 -13.82 8.88
C GLU A 54 -11.95 -14.65 9.33
N GLY A 55 -12.62 -14.21 10.41
CA GLY A 55 -13.80 -14.87 10.94
C GLY A 55 -13.51 -16.07 11.86
N ILE A 56 -12.26 -16.46 12.09
CA ILE A 56 -11.90 -17.62 12.94
C ILE A 56 -12.35 -17.42 14.39
N LEU A 57 -12.27 -16.21 14.90
CA LEU A 57 -12.62 -15.89 16.29
C LEU A 57 -14.08 -15.45 16.48
N GLY A 58 -14.79 -15.20 15.41
CA GLY A 58 -16.18 -14.78 15.45
C GLY A 58 -16.57 -13.89 14.27
N THR A 59 -17.85 -13.53 14.21
CA THR A 59 -18.37 -12.62 13.19
C THR A 59 -18.40 -11.20 13.72
N ILE A 60 -17.73 -10.27 13.03
CA ILE A 60 -17.77 -8.85 13.35
C ILE A 60 -19.07 -8.27 12.76
N THR A 61 -19.95 -7.77 13.64
CA THR A 61 -21.29 -7.25 13.25
C THR A 61 -21.33 -5.72 13.19
N GLY A 62 -20.34 -5.05 13.73
CA GLY A 62 -20.24 -3.59 13.71
C GLY A 62 -18.82 -3.14 14.03
N VAL A 63 -18.40 -2.06 13.41
CA VAL A 63 -17.07 -1.47 13.60
C VAL A 63 -17.22 0.03 13.76
N GLU A 64 -16.54 0.60 14.74
CA GLU A 64 -16.34 2.04 14.89
C GLU A 64 -14.89 2.36 14.57
N LEU A 65 -14.68 3.24 13.59
CA LEU A 65 -13.35 3.60 13.08
C LEU A 65 -13.08 5.09 13.27
N TRP A 66 -11.85 5.42 13.58
CA TRP A 66 -11.34 6.78 13.43
C TRP A 66 -11.11 7.06 11.95
N LEU A 67 -11.66 8.16 11.47
CA LEU A 67 -11.50 8.59 10.09
C LEU A 67 -10.61 9.83 10.04
N GLU A 68 -9.74 9.86 9.05
CA GLU A 68 -8.97 11.05 8.71
C GLU A 68 -9.67 11.81 7.56
N ARG A 69 -9.42 13.12 7.49
CA ARG A 69 -9.93 13.92 6.38
C ARG A 69 -9.29 13.46 5.08
N LYS A 70 -10.11 13.17 4.05
CA LYS A 70 -9.60 12.92 2.69
C LYS A 70 -8.97 14.22 2.16
N LEU A 71 -7.67 14.18 1.92
CA LEU A 71 -6.95 15.26 1.25
C LEU A 71 -6.90 14.97 -0.26
N PRO A 72 -6.80 16.01 -1.10
CA PRO A 72 -6.48 15.82 -2.51
C PRO A 72 -5.19 15.03 -2.67
N SER A 73 -5.14 14.16 -3.66
CA SER A 73 -3.97 13.32 -3.93
C SER A 73 -3.76 13.16 -5.42
N ILE A 74 -2.54 12.88 -5.81
CA ILE A 74 -2.16 12.42 -7.15
C ILE A 74 -1.71 10.97 -7.07
N SER A 75 -2.27 10.12 -7.93
CA SER A 75 -1.85 8.74 -8.11
C SER A 75 -0.90 8.66 -9.30
N VAL A 76 0.22 7.99 -9.13
CA VAL A 76 1.27 7.88 -10.15
C VAL A 76 1.68 6.43 -10.32
N ILE A 77 1.84 6.02 -11.58
CA ILE A 77 2.55 4.81 -11.97
C ILE A 77 3.77 5.24 -12.76
N LYS A 78 4.95 4.97 -12.24
CA LYS A 78 6.20 5.14 -12.97
C LYS A 78 6.65 3.81 -13.54
N PHE A 79 6.79 3.74 -14.85
CA PHE A 79 7.35 2.57 -15.52
C PHE A 79 8.86 2.73 -15.69
N LEU A 80 9.60 1.66 -15.41
CA LEU A 80 11.06 1.69 -15.37
C LEU A 80 11.67 0.49 -16.11
N GLU A 81 12.89 0.67 -16.58
CA GLU A 81 13.60 -0.30 -17.43
C GLU A 81 14.29 -1.41 -16.62
N SER A 82 14.53 -1.19 -15.33
CA SER A 82 15.23 -2.17 -14.50
C SER A 82 14.80 -2.09 -13.03
N GLU A 83 14.98 -3.19 -12.31
CA GLU A 83 14.74 -3.28 -10.86
C GLU A 83 15.67 -2.35 -10.06
N SER A 84 16.94 -2.23 -10.47
CA SER A 84 17.89 -1.37 -9.79
C SER A 84 17.41 0.08 -9.76
N ILE A 85 16.99 0.60 -10.93
CA ILE A 85 16.46 1.97 -11.05
C ILE A 85 15.16 2.11 -10.22
N ALA A 86 14.31 1.07 -10.23
CA ALA A 86 13.08 1.10 -9.45
C ALA A 86 13.34 1.17 -7.94
N PHE A 87 14.31 0.43 -7.43
CA PHE A 87 14.67 0.49 -6.01
C PHE A 87 15.30 1.83 -5.61
N ASP A 88 16.17 2.38 -6.45
CA ASP A 88 16.74 3.71 -6.24
C ASP A 88 15.65 4.79 -6.24
N PHE A 89 14.66 4.66 -7.14
CA PHE A 89 13.51 5.56 -7.20
C PHE A 89 12.63 5.44 -5.95
N VAL A 90 12.30 4.22 -5.50
CA VAL A 90 11.55 3.98 -4.25
C VAL A 90 12.30 4.57 -3.05
N GLU A 91 13.61 4.39 -3.00
CA GLU A 91 14.41 4.94 -1.90
C GLU A 91 14.41 6.47 -1.91
N ALA A 92 14.52 7.09 -3.09
CA ALA A 92 14.44 8.54 -3.24
C ALA A 92 13.07 9.09 -2.84
N LEU A 93 11.96 8.43 -3.24
CA LEU A 93 10.61 8.79 -2.80
C LEU A 93 10.47 8.73 -1.27
N ARG A 94 10.98 7.69 -0.65
CA ARG A 94 10.90 7.49 0.81
C ARG A 94 11.75 8.48 1.61
N LYS A 95 12.86 8.92 1.05
CA LYS A 95 13.77 9.90 1.67
C LYS A 95 13.36 11.35 1.42
N SER A 96 12.42 11.61 0.52
CA SER A 96 11.96 12.96 0.25
C SER A 96 11.41 13.62 1.50
N THR A 97 11.82 14.84 1.76
CA THR A 97 11.29 15.69 2.83
C THR A 97 10.26 16.69 2.32
N GLU A 98 10.10 16.80 1.00
CA GLU A 98 9.21 17.75 0.34
C GLU A 98 7.78 17.22 0.23
N PHE A 99 7.63 15.89 0.22
CA PHE A 99 6.33 15.22 0.26
C PHE A 99 6.43 13.86 0.97
N LYS A 100 5.28 13.31 1.32
CA LYS A 100 5.21 11.98 1.93
C LYS A 100 4.26 11.11 1.11
N PRO A 101 4.75 10.01 0.52
CA PRO A 101 3.87 9.05 -0.15
C PRO A 101 2.90 8.40 0.84
N VAL A 102 1.65 8.22 0.45
CA VAL A 102 0.63 7.49 1.23
C VAL A 102 0.96 6.00 1.23
N PHE A 103 1.32 5.50 0.06
CA PHE A 103 1.84 4.16 -0.13
C PHE A 103 2.84 4.17 -1.28
N ILE A 104 3.66 3.13 -1.36
CA ILE A 104 4.53 2.82 -2.49
C ILE A 104 4.41 1.31 -2.71
N GLU A 105 4.09 0.90 -3.93
CA GLU A 105 4.05 -0.50 -4.35
C GLU A 105 4.96 -0.70 -5.56
N TYR A 106 5.67 -1.81 -5.55
CA TYR A 106 6.59 -2.20 -6.62
C TYR A 106 6.03 -3.41 -7.37
N VAL A 107 6.17 -3.38 -8.68
CA VAL A 107 5.80 -4.48 -9.58
C VAL A 107 7.05 -4.93 -10.34
N ASP A 108 7.37 -6.21 -10.21
CA ASP A 108 8.50 -6.84 -10.88
C ASP A 108 8.22 -7.14 -12.36
N GLU A 109 9.23 -7.63 -13.06
CA GLU A 109 9.13 -7.99 -14.48
C GLU A 109 8.05 -9.05 -14.75
N ARG A 110 7.87 -10.01 -13.84
CA ARG A 110 6.84 -11.05 -14.01
C ARG A 110 5.43 -10.49 -13.84
N GLY A 111 5.24 -9.58 -12.90
CA GLY A 111 4.01 -8.83 -12.73
C GLY A 111 3.68 -8.00 -13.96
N MET A 112 4.68 -7.32 -14.55
CA MET A 112 4.53 -6.58 -15.80
C MET A 112 4.12 -7.48 -16.98
N ASP A 113 4.69 -8.67 -17.07
CA ASP A 113 4.31 -9.66 -18.09
C ASP A 113 2.88 -10.18 -17.92
N LEU A 114 2.44 -10.39 -16.69
CA LEU A 114 1.05 -10.72 -16.38
C LEU A 114 0.08 -9.62 -16.83
N LEU A 115 0.40 -8.36 -16.55
CA LEU A 115 -0.40 -7.22 -16.99
C LEU A 115 -0.49 -7.14 -18.52
N ARG A 116 0.63 -7.33 -19.24
CA ARG A 116 0.65 -7.40 -20.73
C ARG A 116 -0.22 -8.53 -21.27
N LYS A 117 -0.13 -9.72 -20.68
CA LYS A 117 -0.95 -10.88 -21.05
C LYS A 117 -2.43 -10.61 -20.78
N LYS A 118 -2.77 -10.05 -19.61
CA LYS A 118 -4.14 -9.70 -19.26
C LYS A 118 -4.72 -8.71 -20.26
N ARG A 119 -3.99 -7.67 -20.62
CA ARG A 119 -4.41 -6.71 -21.65
C ARG A 119 -4.69 -7.36 -23.00
N LYS A 120 -3.85 -8.32 -23.43
CA LYS A 120 -4.02 -9.01 -24.72
C LYS A 120 -5.26 -9.91 -24.73
N ASN A 121 -5.63 -10.49 -23.58
CA ASN A 121 -6.67 -11.49 -23.47
C ASN A 121 -8.04 -10.92 -23.04
N ASP A 122 -8.05 -9.76 -22.37
CA ASP A 122 -9.25 -9.17 -21.84
C ASP A 122 -9.59 -7.89 -22.60
N THR A 123 -10.63 -7.96 -23.42
CA THR A 123 -11.18 -6.80 -24.15
C THR A 123 -12.19 -6.02 -23.31
N SER A 124 -12.54 -6.50 -22.11
CA SER A 124 -13.52 -5.88 -21.23
C SER A 124 -12.88 -5.04 -20.12
N SER A 125 -13.13 -3.76 -20.14
CA SER A 125 -13.16 -2.83 -19.00
C SER A 125 -11.88 -2.46 -18.24
N ILE A 126 -10.78 -3.18 -18.27
CA ILE A 126 -9.54 -2.73 -17.66
C ILE A 126 -8.74 -1.98 -18.72
N ASN A 127 -8.74 -0.64 -18.65
CA ASN A 127 -7.90 0.19 -19.52
C ASN A 127 -6.42 0.09 -19.08
N ILE A 128 -5.84 -1.09 -19.25
CA ILE A 128 -4.40 -1.28 -19.07
C ILE A 128 -3.72 -0.55 -20.23
N PRO A 129 -2.84 0.43 -19.97
CA PRO A 129 -2.13 1.16 -21.03
C PRO A 129 -1.24 0.23 -21.83
N ASP A 130 -0.79 0.67 -23.01
CA ASP A 130 0.21 -0.05 -23.76
C ASP A 130 1.56 0.11 -23.08
N ILE A 131 2.04 -0.98 -22.50
CA ILE A 131 3.29 -1.02 -21.77
C ILE A 131 4.35 -1.61 -22.71
N GLY A 132 5.29 -0.78 -23.14
CA GLY A 132 6.41 -1.21 -23.99
C GLY A 132 7.17 -2.39 -23.36
N GLU A 133 7.74 -3.25 -24.21
CA GLU A 133 8.49 -4.43 -23.74
C GLU A 133 9.81 -4.06 -23.05
N ASP A 134 10.32 -2.87 -23.29
CA ASP A 134 11.48 -2.27 -22.64
C ASP A 134 11.23 -1.88 -21.17
N LEU A 135 9.96 -1.72 -20.77
CA LEU A 135 9.56 -1.33 -19.42
C LEU A 135 9.35 -2.56 -18.55
N ARG A 136 10.34 -2.90 -17.75
CA ARG A 136 10.38 -4.17 -17.01
C ARG A 136 9.71 -4.12 -15.66
N THR A 137 9.63 -2.92 -15.05
CA THR A 137 9.11 -2.76 -13.71
C THR A 137 8.19 -1.55 -13.62
N ALA A 138 7.39 -1.48 -12.56
CA ALA A 138 6.60 -0.29 -12.25
C ALA A 138 6.62 0.02 -10.76
N VAL A 139 6.52 1.30 -10.43
CA VAL A 139 6.34 1.79 -9.07
C VAL A 139 5.04 2.59 -9.03
N PHE A 140 4.11 2.14 -8.18
CA PHE A 140 2.84 2.83 -7.90
C PHE A 140 2.98 3.61 -6.61
N PHE A 141 2.53 4.85 -6.59
CA PHE A 141 2.49 5.63 -5.37
C PHE A 141 1.43 6.71 -5.43
N ASP A 142 0.87 7.05 -4.27
CA ASP A 142 0.00 8.20 -4.10
C ASP A 142 0.73 9.27 -3.29
N LEU A 143 0.61 10.53 -3.71
CA LEU A 143 1.08 11.70 -2.99
C LEU A 143 -0.09 12.54 -2.52
N LEU A 144 -0.09 12.91 -1.24
CA LEU A 144 -1.03 13.91 -0.73
C LEU A 144 -0.59 15.31 -1.17
N LEU A 145 -1.56 16.07 -1.66
CA LEU A 145 -1.38 17.49 -2.04
C LEU A 145 -1.71 18.39 -0.84
N ASP A 146 -1.01 18.19 0.28
CA ASP A 146 -1.18 18.99 1.50
C ASP A 146 -0.35 20.28 1.39
N GLY A 147 -1.01 21.38 1.01
CA GLY A 147 -0.35 22.66 0.75
C GLY A 147 0.47 22.71 -0.55
N MET A 148 0.33 21.73 -1.43
CA MET A 148 1.03 21.59 -2.71
C MET A 148 0.03 21.50 -3.85
N ASP A 149 0.34 22.06 -5.01
CA ASP A 149 -0.42 21.85 -6.24
C ASP A 149 0.21 20.77 -7.13
N ILE A 150 -0.53 20.35 -8.18
CA ILE A 150 -0.07 19.31 -9.10
C ILE A 150 1.23 19.68 -9.83
N PRO A 151 1.40 20.92 -10.36
CA PRO A 151 2.66 21.34 -10.98
C PRO A 151 3.86 21.21 -10.04
N MET A 152 3.71 21.61 -8.79
CA MET A 152 4.75 21.51 -7.78
C MET A 152 5.12 20.05 -7.48
N ALA A 153 4.10 19.17 -7.35
CA ALA A 153 4.33 17.73 -7.17
C ALA A 153 5.07 17.12 -8.36
N ALA A 154 4.69 17.48 -9.59
CA ALA A 154 5.34 17.04 -10.81
C ALA A 154 6.80 17.52 -10.91
N GLU A 155 7.08 18.76 -10.50
CA GLU A 155 8.45 19.29 -10.46
C GLU A 155 9.34 18.52 -9.48
N ILE A 156 8.83 18.19 -8.30
CA ILE A 156 9.59 17.41 -7.30
C ILE A 156 9.90 16.01 -7.84
N ILE A 157 8.90 15.33 -8.41
CA ILE A 157 9.08 14.01 -9.03
C ILE A 157 10.12 14.11 -10.15
N GLY A 158 10.01 15.09 -11.04
CA GLY A 158 10.95 15.31 -12.14
C GLY A 158 12.40 15.55 -11.65
N ARG A 159 12.59 16.25 -10.53
CA ARG A 159 13.93 16.40 -9.93
C ARG A 159 14.50 15.06 -9.44
N ILE A 160 13.68 14.20 -8.86
CA ILE A 160 14.08 12.85 -8.44
C ILE A 160 14.46 12.03 -9.67
N GLU A 161 13.62 12.03 -10.70
CA GLU A 161 13.85 11.31 -11.96
C GLU A 161 15.15 11.76 -12.63
N ASN A 162 15.36 13.06 -12.78
CA ASN A 162 16.57 13.63 -13.36
C ASN A 162 17.82 13.26 -12.55
N GLY A 163 17.74 13.27 -11.22
CA GLY A 163 18.84 12.87 -10.33
C GLY A 163 19.26 11.41 -10.49
N LEU A 164 18.32 10.55 -10.94
CA LEU A 164 18.54 9.13 -11.16
C LEU A 164 18.77 8.78 -12.65
N GLY A 165 18.78 9.77 -13.55
CA GLY A 165 18.92 9.57 -14.99
C GLY A 165 17.72 8.85 -15.62
N ILE A 166 16.54 8.96 -15.00
CA ILE A 166 15.30 8.37 -15.52
C ILE A 166 14.75 9.30 -16.63
N GLU A 167 14.51 8.75 -17.80
CA GLU A 167 13.93 9.52 -18.91
C GLU A 167 12.48 9.91 -18.65
N ASP A 168 12.10 11.12 -19.11
CA ASP A 168 10.74 11.63 -19.06
C ASP A 168 9.76 10.78 -19.90
N GLY A 169 8.49 10.78 -19.49
CA GLY A 169 7.39 10.33 -20.35
C GLY A 169 6.88 8.90 -20.12
N LYS A 170 7.54 8.11 -19.28
CA LYS A 170 7.10 6.74 -18.97
C LYS A 170 6.31 6.70 -17.65
N SER A 171 5.34 7.60 -17.51
CA SER A 171 4.49 7.69 -16.31
C SER A 171 3.00 7.78 -16.68
N TRP A 172 2.18 7.25 -15.82
CA TRP A 172 0.75 7.45 -15.84
C TRP A 172 0.33 8.13 -14.56
N CYS A 173 -0.27 9.33 -14.66
CA CYS A 173 -0.65 10.15 -13.52
C CYS A 173 -2.14 10.44 -13.56
N ALA A 174 -2.79 10.44 -12.39
CA ALA A 174 -4.19 10.78 -12.24
C ALA A 174 -4.44 11.56 -10.95
N TRP A 175 -5.32 12.55 -11.03
CA TRP A 175 -5.79 13.35 -9.91
C TRP A 175 -7.32 13.54 -9.91
N GLU A 176 -7.98 13.20 -11.01
CA GLU A 176 -9.43 13.15 -11.10
C GLU A 176 -9.95 11.77 -10.71
N ASP A 177 -11.12 11.69 -10.10
CA ASP A 177 -11.66 10.44 -9.56
C ASP A 177 -11.73 9.31 -10.61
N ILE A 178 -12.16 9.61 -11.85
CA ILE A 178 -12.30 8.62 -12.93
C ILE A 178 -10.95 8.03 -13.32
N GLU A 179 -9.94 8.87 -13.50
CA GLU A 179 -8.59 8.40 -13.89
C GLU A 179 -7.89 7.70 -12.72
N THR A 180 -8.11 8.16 -11.50
CA THR A 180 -7.61 7.50 -10.28
C THR A 180 -8.20 6.09 -10.14
N GLU A 181 -9.49 5.89 -10.44
CA GLU A 181 -10.09 4.55 -10.45
C GLU A 181 -9.49 3.64 -11.54
N ARG A 182 -9.09 4.18 -12.68
CA ARG A 182 -8.36 3.41 -13.71
C ARG A 182 -6.99 2.94 -13.22
N ILE A 183 -6.23 3.83 -12.57
CA ILE A 183 -4.94 3.47 -11.94
C ILE A 183 -5.14 2.39 -10.88
N ARG A 184 -6.17 2.52 -10.04
CA ARG A 184 -6.50 1.50 -9.03
C ARG A 184 -6.89 0.17 -9.66
N ALA A 185 -7.72 0.17 -10.70
CA ALA A 185 -8.10 -1.04 -11.41
C ALA A 185 -6.87 -1.76 -12.01
N PHE A 186 -5.94 -1.00 -12.60
CA PHE A 186 -4.68 -1.54 -13.09
C PHE A 186 -3.85 -2.19 -11.97
N ARG A 187 -3.70 -1.52 -10.83
CA ARG A 187 -3.00 -2.01 -9.67
C ARG A 187 -3.60 -3.31 -9.13
N HIS A 188 -4.95 -3.38 -9.04
CA HIS A 188 -5.67 -4.57 -8.57
C HIS A 188 -5.76 -5.70 -9.60
N ALA A 189 -5.30 -5.49 -10.82
CA ALA A 189 -5.28 -6.54 -11.83
C ALA A 189 -4.21 -7.62 -11.58
N LEU A 190 -3.22 -7.36 -10.74
CA LEU A 190 -2.12 -8.29 -10.45
C LEU A 190 -2.49 -9.46 -9.53
N PRO A 191 -3.28 -9.29 -8.44
CA PRO A 191 -3.60 -10.39 -7.52
C PRO A 191 -4.58 -11.43 -8.07
N GLU A 192 -5.23 -11.14 -9.19
CA GLU A 192 -6.18 -12.05 -9.86
C GLU A 192 -5.42 -12.89 -10.92
#